data_80b16d9edad9f73a9f721af2ba536fdb
#
_entry.id   80b16d9edad9f73a9f721af2ba536fdb
#
_cell.length_a   1.000
_cell.length_b   1.000
_cell.length_c   1.000
_cell.angle_alpha   90.00
_cell.angle_beta   90.00
_cell.angle_gamma   90.00
#
_symmetry.space_group_name_H-M   'P 1'
#
loop_
_entity.id
_entity.type
_entity.pdbx_description
1 polymer ?
#
loop_
_entity_poly.entity_id
_entity_poly.type
_entity_poly.pdbx_seq_one_letter_code
_entity_poly.pdbx_strand_id
1 'polypeptide(L)'
;MKRLPLALVLSAFFIFLALEVSIRQAVLMLVGVGMGAALAGARFGFTTGWRQLIEQRDPQGVTGQVLLLALASLAALPLLGQFTELQAALGPPSFSLLVGAFVFGLTMQIADGCGSGSLYKAGLGVPLNMGILPLFALGSFLGSVHLDFWLSLGQIAPVSLSQEFGSSGALGVTLALLAVLMLAVRWWVGTGRTWVDKRWLWGAVALAVLATLNLLLAGQPWGVVYGLGLWAAKVAVATGSFDPTVSAFWSQAGNAQRLTQTVFMDVTTVTNIGILGGALWVSATASSSGKTLTTQQWAIGLAAGFVMGYSSRLAFGCNIGAMLSGISTGSLHGWLWLPLAFAGTLIGVRVRRHFQF
;
A
#
# COMPACT_ATOMS: atom_id res chain seq x y z
N MET A 1 -16.57 14.41 -14.79
CA MET A 1 -16.45 15.75 -14.17
C MET A 1 -15.54 16.62 -15.02
N LYS A 2 -15.82 17.92 -15.12
CA LYS A 2 -14.89 18.86 -15.81
C LYS A 2 -13.64 19.02 -14.92
N ARG A 3 -12.44 19.02 -15.52
CA ARG A 3 -11.15 19.11 -14.77
C ARG A 3 -11.01 20.40 -13.97
N LEU A 4 -11.60 21.52 -14.44
CA LEU A 4 -11.50 22.81 -13.78
C LEU A 4 -12.01 22.82 -12.31
N PRO A 5 -13.22 22.31 -11.98
CA PRO A 5 -13.65 22.24 -10.59
C PRO A 5 -12.75 21.42 -9.71
N LEU A 6 -12.22 20.30 -10.24
CA LEU A 6 -11.30 19.46 -9.49
C LEU A 6 -9.94 20.15 -9.25
N ALA A 7 -9.43 20.88 -10.27
CA ALA A 7 -8.22 21.68 -10.11
C ALA A 7 -8.40 22.74 -9.00
N LEU A 8 -9.54 23.44 -9.00
CA LEU A 8 -9.86 24.44 -7.98
C LEU A 8 -9.92 23.82 -6.57
N VAL A 9 -10.58 22.67 -6.42
CA VAL A 9 -10.66 21.96 -5.12
C VAL A 9 -9.26 21.51 -4.66
N LEU A 10 -8.45 20.93 -5.53
CA LEU A 10 -7.09 20.50 -5.17
C LEU A 10 -6.20 21.70 -4.83
N SER A 11 -6.31 22.80 -5.56
CA SER A 11 -5.56 24.05 -5.29
C SER A 11 -6.00 24.68 -3.97
N ALA A 12 -7.31 24.76 -3.71
CA ALA A 12 -7.82 25.27 -2.44
C ALA A 12 -7.36 24.40 -1.26
N PHE A 13 -7.38 23.07 -1.41
CA PHE A 13 -6.89 22.16 -0.38
C PHE A 13 -5.36 22.26 -0.18
N PHE A 14 -4.59 22.46 -1.25
CA PHE A 14 -3.16 22.76 -1.16
C PHE A 14 -2.90 24.04 -0.34
N ILE A 15 -3.61 25.12 -0.67
CA ILE A 15 -3.47 26.40 0.04
C ILE A 15 -3.86 26.24 1.51
N PHE A 16 -4.97 25.55 1.79
CA PHE A 16 -5.37 25.23 3.15
C PHE A 16 -4.28 24.50 3.93
N LEU A 17 -3.72 23.43 3.35
CA LEU A 17 -2.63 22.69 4.01
C LEU A 17 -1.38 23.55 4.22
N ALA A 18 -1.04 24.40 3.26
CA ALA A 18 0.15 25.25 3.35
C ALA A 18 0.02 26.32 4.44
N LEU A 19 -1.17 26.86 4.64
CA LEU A 19 -1.42 27.93 5.60
C LEU A 19 -1.75 27.41 7.01
N GLU A 20 -2.61 26.39 7.11
CA GLU A 20 -3.16 25.92 8.39
C GLU A 20 -2.40 24.72 8.99
N VAL A 21 -1.61 24.00 8.19
CA VAL A 21 -0.89 22.80 8.67
C VAL A 21 0.61 22.98 8.50
N SER A 22 1.10 22.83 7.27
CA SER A 22 2.49 23.13 6.88
C SER A 22 2.69 23.02 5.38
N ILE A 23 3.67 23.75 4.86
CA ILE A 23 4.06 23.64 3.44
C ILE A 23 4.52 22.22 3.09
N ARG A 24 5.15 21.49 4.03
CA ARG A 24 5.55 20.09 3.88
C ARG A 24 4.34 19.19 3.59
N GLN A 25 3.24 19.34 4.33
CA GLN A 25 2.02 18.57 4.11
C GLN A 25 1.36 18.91 2.77
N ALA A 26 1.37 20.19 2.40
CA ALA A 26 0.86 20.60 1.09
C ALA A 26 1.66 19.97 -0.07
N VAL A 27 2.98 19.93 0.02
CA VAL A 27 3.84 19.28 -0.99
C VAL A 27 3.64 17.76 -1.01
N LEU A 28 3.51 17.12 0.17
CA LEU A 28 3.20 15.69 0.28
C LEU A 28 1.85 15.34 -0.36
N MET A 29 0.85 16.22 -0.26
CA MET A 29 -0.42 16.06 -0.98
C MET A 29 -0.20 16.02 -2.49
N LEU A 30 0.64 16.89 -3.05
CA LEU A 30 0.98 16.88 -4.49
C LEU A 30 1.72 15.60 -4.89
N VAL A 31 2.63 15.10 -4.05
CA VAL A 31 3.27 13.78 -4.26
C VAL A 31 2.19 12.69 -4.31
N GLY A 32 1.23 12.71 -3.39
CA GLY A 32 0.07 11.81 -3.40
C GLY A 32 -0.76 11.93 -4.70
N VAL A 33 -1.03 13.16 -5.18
CA VAL A 33 -1.73 13.39 -6.46
C VAL A 33 -0.95 12.76 -7.61
N GLY A 34 0.36 12.95 -7.65
CA GLY A 34 1.23 12.29 -8.63
C GLY A 34 1.16 10.76 -8.56
N MET A 35 1.21 10.18 -7.34
CA MET A 35 1.07 8.73 -7.13
C MET A 35 -0.29 8.22 -7.64
N GLY A 36 -1.37 8.91 -7.31
CA GLY A 36 -2.72 8.56 -7.75
C GLY A 36 -2.86 8.63 -9.27
N ALA A 37 -2.31 9.66 -9.89
CA ALA A 37 -2.29 9.81 -11.35
C ALA A 37 -1.45 8.72 -12.03
N ALA A 38 -0.28 8.36 -11.48
CA ALA A 38 0.57 7.29 -11.98
C ALA A 38 -0.11 5.91 -11.86
N LEU A 39 -0.67 5.59 -10.70
CA LEU A 39 -1.42 4.33 -10.46
C LEU A 39 -2.60 4.19 -11.42
N ALA A 40 -3.41 5.24 -11.55
CA ALA A 40 -4.61 5.23 -12.38
C ALA A 40 -4.27 5.28 -13.87
N GLY A 41 -3.34 6.14 -14.29
CA GLY A 41 -2.95 6.33 -15.69
C GLY A 41 -2.24 5.12 -16.27
N ALA A 42 -1.31 4.53 -15.53
CA ALA A 42 -0.64 3.30 -15.94
C ALA A 42 -1.48 2.03 -15.65
N ARG A 43 -2.60 2.15 -14.94
CA ARG A 43 -3.33 1.01 -14.35
C ARG A 43 -2.40 0.08 -13.57
N PHE A 44 -1.47 0.69 -12.84
CA PHE A 44 -0.44 -0.03 -12.11
C PHE A 44 -1.03 -0.69 -10.86
N GLY A 45 -1.45 -1.95 -10.98
CA GLY A 45 -2.10 -2.68 -9.91
C GLY A 45 -1.28 -3.87 -9.44
N PHE A 46 -0.84 -3.87 -8.18
CA PHE A 46 -0.13 -5.01 -7.60
C PHE A 46 -0.99 -6.29 -7.66
N THR A 47 -2.25 -6.18 -7.30
CA THR A 47 -3.24 -7.26 -7.36
C THR A 47 -3.41 -7.79 -8.79
N THR A 48 -3.55 -6.89 -9.77
CA THR A 48 -3.76 -7.24 -11.18
C THR A 48 -2.56 -7.94 -11.78
N GLY A 49 -1.33 -7.45 -11.51
CA GLY A 49 -0.10 -8.06 -12.04
C GLY A 49 0.09 -9.50 -11.56
N TRP A 50 -0.18 -9.79 -10.27
CA TRP A 50 -0.11 -11.14 -9.75
C TRP A 50 -1.20 -12.06 -10.32
N ARG A 51 -2.43 -11.54 -10.48
CA ARG A 51 -3.51 -12.29 -11.11
C ARG A 51 -3.20 -12.65 -12.55
N GLN A 52 -2.70 -11.72 -13.35
CA GLN A 52 -2.30 -11.96 -14.74
C GLN A 52 -1.18 -13.00 -14.84
N LEU A 53 -0.19 -12.94 -13.94
CA LEU A 53 0.84 -13.97 -13.88
C LEU A 53 0.26 -15.37 -13.61
N ILE A 54 -0.67 -15.49 -12.66
CA ILE A 54 -1.27 -16.78 -12.26
C ILE A 54 -2.21 -17.31 -13.33
N GLU A 55 -3.08 -16.47 -13.88
CA GLU A 55 -4.15 -16.89 -14.80
C GLU A 55 -3.70 -17.01 -16.25
N GLN A 56 -2.85 -16.09 -16.68
CA GLN A 56 -2.49 -15.92 -18.09
C GLN A 56 -1.02 -16.22 -18.40
N ARG A 57 -0.21 -16.49 -17.37
CA ARG A 57 1.25 -16.57 -17.49
C ARG A 57 1.83 -15.28 -18.09
N ASP A 58 1.20 -14.12 -17.79
CA ASP A 58 1.66 -12.81 -18.25
C ASP A 58 2.59 -12.19 -17.19
N PRO A 59 3.91 -12.03 -17.51
CA PRO A 59 4.88 -11.52 -16.54
C PRO A 59 4.94 -9.98 -16.47
N GLN A 60 4.29 -9.25 -17.38
CA GLN A 60 4.48 -7.80 -17.54
C GLN A 60 4.23 -7.02 -16.25
N GLY A 61 3.13 -7.36 -15.54
CA GLY A 61 2.79 -6.71 -14.29
C GLY A 61 3.81 -6.94 -13.19
N VAL A 62 4.30 -8.17 -13.04
CA VAL A 62 5.34 -8.51 -12.05
C VAL A 62 6.68 -7.89 -12.44
N THR A 63 7.04 -7.87 -13.72
CA THR A 63 8.24 -7.18 -14.20
C THR A 63 8.21 -5.69 -13.84
N GLY A 64 7.08 -5.01 -14.04
CA GLY A 64 6.91 -3.61 -13.60
C GLY A 64 7.06 -3.43 -12.09
N GLN A 65 6.53 -4.35 -11.30
CA GLN A 65 6.67 -4.31 -9.83
C GLN A 65 8.10 -4.55 -9.37
N VAL A 66 8.80 -5.52 -9.95
CA VAL A 66 10.23 -5.77 -9.65
C VAL A 66 11.09 -4.58 -10.04
N LEU A 67 10.80 -3.94 -11.18
CA LEU A 67 11.48 -2.70 -11.58
C LEU A 67 11.23 -1.58 -10.55
N LEU A 68 9.99 -1.39 -10.11
CA LEU A 68 9.65 -0.42 -9.06
C LEU A 68 10.43 -0.70 -7.77
N LEU A 69 10.48 -1.95 -7.32
CA LEU A 69 11.24 -2.38 -6.14
C LEU A 69 12.74 -2.08 -6.31
N ALA A 70 13.32 -2.42 -7.45
CA ALA A 70 14.74 -2.18 -7.72
C ALA A 70 15.08 -0.68 -7.72
N LEU A 71 14.30 0.14 -8.42
CA LEU A 71 14.51 1.59 -8.49
C LEU A 71 14.31 2.27 -7.13
N ALA A 72 13.27 1.87 -6.38
CA ALA A 72 13.04 2.39 -5.04
C ALA A 72 14.16 1.99 -4.06
N SER A 73 14.70 0.77 -4.17
CA SER A 73 15.84 0.32 -3.35
C SER A 73 17.14 1.06 -3.70
N LEU A 74 17.40 1.27 -5.01
CA LEU A 74 18.55 2.04 -5.48
C LEU A 74 18.56 3.48 -4.94
N ALA A 75 17.39 4.05 -4.71
CA ALA A 75 17.27 5.38 -4.12
C ALA A 75 17.25 5.34 -2.59
N ALA A 76 16.40 4.49 -1.98
CA ALA A 76 16.13 4.54 -0.55
C ALA A 76 17.30 4.05 0.31
N LEU A 77 17.97 2.95 -0.07
CA LEU A 77 19.04 2.38 0.77
C LEU A 77 20.27 3.30 0.92
N PRO A 78 20.78 3.96 -0.14
CA PRO A 78 21.84 4.95 0.03
C PRO A 78 21.38 6.16 0.85
N LEU A 79 20.16 6.66 0.66
CA LEU A 79 19.61 7.78 1.42
C LEU A 79 19.51 7.47 2.91
N LEU A 80 19.00 6.30 3.27
CA LEU A 80 18.95 5.83 4.67
C LEU A 80 20.33 5.66 5.30
N GLY A 81 21.37 5.38 4.51
CA GLY A 81 22.74 5.31 4.99
C GLY A 81 23.40 6.68 5.18
N GLN A 82 22.88 7.73 4.56
CA GLN A 82 23.45 9.09 4.62
C GLN A 82 22.67 10.02 5.57
N PHE A 83 21.37 9.84 5.70
CA PHE A 83 20.48 10.73 6.46
C PHE A 83 19.87 9.99 7.64
N THR A 84 20.25 10.36 8.85
CA THR A 84 19.78 9.74 10.11
C THR A 84 18.33 10.08 10.45
N GLU A 85 17.79 11.13 9.84
CA GLU A 85 16.40 11.55 9.99
C GLU A 85 15.40 10.66 9.24
N LEU A 86 15.89 9.88 8.27
CA LEU A 86 15.06 8.98 7.48
C LEU A 86 14.87 7.65 8.22
N GLN A 87 13.66 7.17 8.22
CA GLN A 87 13.30 5.92 8.89
C GLN A 87 13.03 4.82 7.86
N ALA A 88 13.49 3.60 8.15
CA ALA A 88 13.16 2.41 7.38
C ALA A 88 11.79 1.86 7.82
N ALA A 89 11.09 1.18 6.91
CA ALA A 89 9.88 0.44 7.22
C ALA A 89 10.25 -0.92 7.82
N LEU A 90 10.48 -0.97 9.12
CA LEU A 90 10.84 -2.20 9.83
C LEU A 90 9.61 -2.85 10.46
N GLY A 91 9.47 -4.15 10.29
CA GLY A 91 8.47 -4.97 10.95
C GLY A 91 9.08 -6.25 11.52
N PRO A 92 8.61 -6.75 12.68
CA PRO A 92 9.11 -7.98 13.26
C PRO A 92 8.65 -9.20 12.44
N PRO A 93 9.57 -10.13 12.08
CA PRO A 93 9.17 -11.47 11.69
C PRO A 93 8.37 -12.10 12.84
N SER A 94 7.10 -12.47 12.57
CA SER A 94 6.16 -12.85 13.62
C SER A 94 5.07 -13.76 13.08
N PHE A 95 4.37 -14.47 13.97
CA PHE A 95 3.19 -15.22 13.60
C PHE A 95 2.10 -14.29 13.00
N SER A 96 1.99 -13.08 13.54
CA SER A 96 1.15 -12.01 13.00
C SER A 96 1.43 -11.74 11.52
N LEU A 97 2.72 -11.57 11.16
CA LEU A 97 3.14 -11.35 9.78
C LEU A 97 2.77 -12.52 8.87
N LEU A 98 3.00 -13.77 9.32
CA LEU A 98 2.73 -14.96 8.52
C LEU A 98 1.25 -15.05 8.14
N VAL A 99 0.37 -15.00 9.15
CA VAL A 99 -1.08 -15.04 8.94
C VAL A 99 -1.58 -13.81 8.20
N GLY A 100 -1.13 -12.62 8.62
CA GLY A 100 -1.56 -11.35 8.05
C GLY A 100 -1.24 -11.25 6.56
N ALA A 101 -0.01 -11.56 6.14
CA ALA A 101 0.39 -11.49 4.75
C ALA A 101 -0.37 -12.49 3.85
N PHE A 102 -0.54 -13.74 4.34
CA PHE A 102 -1.29 -14.75 3.61
C PHE A 102 -2.76 -14.36 3.40
N VAL A 103 -3.45 -13.96 4.48
CA VAL A 103 -4.86 -13.53 4.43
C VAL A 103 -5.02 -12.27 3.59
N PHE A 104 -4.07 -11.33 3.68
CA PHE A 104 -4.06 -10.14 2.84
C PHE A 104 -3.98 -10.50 1.35
N GLY A 105 -3.06 -11.39 0.97
CA GLY A 105 -2.89 -11.85 -0.40
C GLY A 105 -4.14 -12.52 -0.97
N LEU A 106 -4.85 -13.30 -0.15
CA LEU A 106 -6.12 -13.93 -0.51
C LEU A 106 -7.20 -12.87 -0.73
N THR A 107 -7.41 -11.98 0.23
CA THR A 107 -8.53 -11.04 0.23
C THR A 107 -8.37 -9.91 -0.78
N MET A 108 -7.14 -9.47 -1.09
CA MET A 108 -6.93 -8.43 -2.10
C MET A 108 -7.37 -8.84 -3.51
N GLN A 109 -7.43 -10.15 -3.82
CA GLN A 109 -7.92 -10.62 -5.11
C GLN A 109 -9.45 -10.54 -5.19
N ILE A 110 -10.13 -10.81 -4.09
CA ILE A 110 -11.60 -10.75 -3.98
C ILE A 110 -12.05 -9.27 -3.96
N ALA A 111 -11.37 -8.44 -3.18
CA ALA A 111 -11.61 -7.00 -3.08
C ALA A 111 -11.22 -6.22 -4.36
N ASP A 112 -10.64 -6.88 -5.35
CA ASP A 112 -10.15 -6.30 -6.61
C ASP A 112 -9.17 -5.14 -6.42
N GLY A 113 -8.38 -5.16 -5.36
CA GLY A 113 -7.37 -4.14 -5.07
C GLY A 113 -6.68 -4.38 -3.74
N CYS A 114 -5.43 -3.98 -3.62
CA CYS A 114 -4.74 -3.84 -2.34
C CYS A 114 -5.12 -2.48 -1.70
N GLY A 115 -4.47 -2.05 -0.64
CA GLY A 115 -4.76 -0.75 -0.01
C GLY A 115 -4.68 0.43 -0.98
N SER A 116 -3.56 0.62 -1.68
CA SER A 116 -3.43 1.66 -2.71
C SER A 116 -4.30 1.39 -3.93
N GLY A 117 -4.49 0.11 -4.28
CA GLY A 117 -5.39 -0.32 -5.35
C GLY A 117 -6.83 0.10 -5.10
N SER A 118 -7.33 -0.08 -3.90
CA SER A 118 -8.67 0.35 -3.50
C SER A 118 -8.81 1.87 -3.48
N LEU A 119 -7.77 2.61 -3.03
CA LEU A 119 -7.76 4.07 -3.06
C LEU A 119 -7.89 4.61 -4.50
N TYR A 120 -6.96 4.24 -5.40
CA TYR A 120 -7.02 4.83 -6.74
C TYR A 120 -8.24 4.35 -7.54
N LYS A 121 -8.72 3.12 -7.33
CA LYS A 121 -9.94 2.64 -7.98
C LYS A 121 -11.19 3.35 -7.44
N ALA A 122 -11.25 3.65 -6.16
CA ALA A 122 -12.31 4.51 -5.60
C ALA A 122 -12.27 5.90 -6.24
N GLY A 123 -11.08 6.50 -6.40
CA GLY A 123 -10.89 7.74 -7.14
C GLY A 123 -11.28 7.64 -8.62
N LEU A 124 -11.14 6.48 -9.26
CA LEU A 124 -11.67 6.23 -10.61
C LEU A 124 -13.20 6.04 -10.63
N GLY A 125 -13.86 6.03 -9.49
CA GLY A 125 -15.31 5.86 -9.38
C GLY A 125 -15.77 4.40 -9.46
N VAL A 126 -14.90 3.42 -9.13
CA VAL A 126 -15.29 2.01 -9.04
C VAL A 126 -16.10 1.79 -7.77
N PRO A 127 -17.43 1.47 -7.87
CA PRO A 127 -18.32 1.48 -6.71
C PRO A 127 -17.91 0.51 -5.61
N LEU A 128 -17.47 -0.71 -5.97
CA LEU A 128 -17.01 -1.69 -4.98
C LEU A 128 -15.85 -1.16 -4.14
N ASN A 129 -14.85 -0.53 -4.77
CA ASN A 129 -13.69 0.00 -4.06
C ASN A 129 -14.05 1.22 -3.20
N MET A 130 -15.04 2.02 -3.61
CA MET A 130 -15.58 3.09 -2.74
C MET A 130 -16.23 2.52 -1.47
N GLY A 131 -17.00 1.42 -1.58
CA GLY A 131 -17.58 0.74 -0.42
C GLY A 131 -16.55 0.00 0.44
N ILE A 132 -15.46 -0.49 -0.15
CA ILE A 132 -14.38 -1.18 0.55
C ILE A 132 -13.60 -0.23 1.47
N LEU A 133 -13.34 1.01 1.07
CA LEU A 133 -12.46 1.92 1.84
C LEU A 133 -12.88 2.10 3.31
N PRO A 134 -14.14 2.39 3.67
CA PRO A 134 -14.54 2.51 5.06
C PRO A 134 -14.42 1.19 5.84
N LEU A 135 -14.70 0.04 5.19
CA LEU A 135 -14.56 -1.28 5.83
C LEU A 135 -13.08 -1.66 6.01
N PHE A 136 -12.23 -1.31 5.04
CA PHE A 136 -10.78 -1.45 5.17
C PHE A 136 -10.25 -0.60 6.33
N ALA A 137 -10.71 0.65 6.46
CA ALA A 137 -10.34 1.53 7.56
C ALA A 137 -10.73 0.94 8.92
N LEU A 138 -11.95 0.43 9.05
CA LEU A 138 -12.44 -0.23 10.24
C LEU A 138 -11.63 -1.51 10.53
N GLY A 139 -11.41 -2.36 9.54
CA GLY A 139 -10.59 -3.55 9.67
C GLY A 139 -9.16 -3.23 10.12
N SER A 140 -8.53 -2.20 9.50
CA SER A 140 -7.19 -1.75 9.88
C SER A 140 -7.13 -1.23 11.32
N PHE A 141 -8.15 -0.49 11.76
CA PHE A 141 -8.27 -0.04 13.15
C PHE A 141 -8.36 -1.24 14.10
N LEU A 142 -9.29 -2.16 13.87
CA LEU A 142 -9.44 -3.35 14.74
C LEU A 142 -8.20 -4.24 14.72
N GLY A 143 -7.55 -4.40 13.57
CA GLY A 143 -6.27 -5.11 13.48
C GLY A 143 -5.18 -4.46 14.33
N SER A 144 -5.17 -3.14 14.47
CA SER A 144 -4.22 -2.44 15.35
C SER A 144 -4.56 -2.60 16.84
N VAL A 145 -5.83 -2.68 17.19
CA VAL A 145 -6.27 -2.95 18.57
C VAL A 145 -5.89 -4.36 19.02
N HIS A 146 -5.99 -5.34 18.12
CA HIS A 146 -5.67 -6.74 18.42
C HIS A 146 -4.20 -7.10 18.15
N LEU A 147 -3.37 -6.16 17.70
CA LEU A 147 -2.00 -6.45 17.26
C LEU A 147 -1.15 -7.11 18.35
N ASP A 148 -1.29 -6.67 19.60
CA ASP A 148 -0.53 -7.20 20.75
C ASP A 148 -0.82 -8.67 21.00
N PHE A 149 -2.10 -9.08 20.88
CA PHE A 149 -2.46 -10.50 20.96
C PHE A 149 -1.72 -11.31 19.88
N TRP A 150 -1.73 -10.84 18.64
CA TRP A 150 -1.07 -11.55 17.55
C TRP A 150 0.46 -11.60 17.70
N LEU A 151 1.08 -10.56 18.23
CA LEU A 151 2.52 -10.51 18.51
C LEU A 151 2.90 -11.41 19.68
N SER A 152 2.02 -11.59 20.68
CA SER A 152 2.26 -12.49 21.82
C SER A 152 2.33 -13.97 21.41
N LEU A 153 1.80 -14.33 20.24
CA LEU A 153 1.91 -15.68 19.70
C LEU A 153 3.32 -16.06 19.21
N GLY A 154 4.21 -15.07 19.11
CA GLY A 154 5.61 -15.23 18.74
C GLY A 154 6.09 -14.20 17.74
N GLN A 155 7.20 -13.59 18.09
CA GLN A 155 7.91 -12.62 17.25
C GLN A 155 9.41 -12.61 17.56
N ILE A 156 10.21 -12.20 16.60
CA ILE A 156 11.62 -11.86 16.79
C ILE A 156 11.83 -10.37 16.50
N ALA A 157 12.93 -9.81 16.97
CA ALA A 157 13.25 -8.41 16.70
C ALA A 157 13.24 -8.10 15.18
N PRO A 158 12.82 -6.88 14.77
CA PRO A 158 12.93 -6.48 13.38
C PRO A 158 14.37 -6.60 12.87
N VAL A 159 14.55 -7.21 11.69
CA VAL A 159 15.86 -7.40 11.06
C VAL A 159 16.01 -6.39 9.92
N SER A 160 17.05 -5.57 10.00
CA SER A 160 17.42 -4.59 8.98
C SER A 160 18.66 -5.07 8.22
N LEU A 161 18.54 -5.32 6.92
CA LEU A 161 19.67 -5.69 6.06
C LEU A 161 20.75 -4.60 6.06
N SER A 162 20.37 -3.33 6.23
CA SER A 162 21.33 -2.23 6.28
C SER A 162 22.13 -2.23 7.59
N GLN A 163 21.57 -2.71 8.69
CA GLN A 163 22.31 -2.89 9.95
C GLN A 163 23.27 -4.08 9.89
N GLU A 164 22.85 -5.16 9.20
CA GLU A 164 23.66 -6.39 9.09
C GLU A 164 24.80 -6.26 8.06
N PHE A 165 24.52 -5.65 6.89
CA PHE A 165 25.43 -5.65 5.73
C PHE A 165 25.88 -4.24 5.29
N GLY A 166 25.48 -3.18 6.00
CA GLY A 166 25.62 -1.79 5.54
C GLY A 166 24.68 -1.49 4.34
N SER A 167 24.57 -0.22 3.98
CA SER A 167 23.63 0.20 2.89
C SER A 167 23.97 -0.42 1.54
N SER A 168 25.25 -0.50 1.18
CA SER A 168 25.70 -1.09 -0.10
C SER A 168 25.47 -2.61 -0.12
N GLY A 169 25.77 -3.31 0.99
CA GLY A 169 25.51 -4.74 1.10
C GLY A 169 24.03 -5.07 1.07
N ALA A 170 23.20 -4.31 1.78
CA ALA A 170 21.75 -4.44 1.73
C ALA A 170 21.19 -4.24 0.31
N LEU A 171 21.72 -3.26 -0.43
CA LEU A 171 21.35 -3.05 -1.83
C LEU A 171 21.75 -4.24 -2.70
N GLY A 172 22.97 -4.75 -2.55
CA GLY A 172 23.45 -5.92 -3.28
C GLY A 172 22.56 -7.16 -3.03
N VAL A 173 22.26 -7.45 -1.76
CA VAL A 173 21.34 -8.55 -1.36
C VAL A 173 19.95 -8.34 -1.95
N THR A 174 19.40 -7.13 -1.86
CA THR A 174 18.06 -6.81 -2.38
C THR A 174 17.99 -7.04 -3.90
N LEU A 175 18.97 -6.52 -4.66
CA LEU A 175 18.99 -6.70 -6.12
C LEU A 175 19.20 -8.15 -6.52
N ALA A 176 20.04 -8.91 -5.79
CA ALA A 176 20.23 -10.34 -6.02
C ALA A 176 18.93 -11.13 -5.78
N LEU A 177 18.20 -10.86 -4.69
CA LEU A 177 16.92 -11.51 -4.42
C LEU A 177 15.85 -11.15 -5.46
N LEU A 178 15.82 -9.90 -5.93
CA LEU A 178 14.93 -9.51 -7.04
C LEU A 178 15.29 -10.22 -8.35
N ALA A 179 16.58 -10.42 -8.64
CA ALA A 179 17.02 -11.20 -9.79
C ALA A 179 16.60 -12.67 -9.67
N VAL A 180 16.76 -13.28 -8.50
CA VAL A 180 16.29 -14.65 -8.21
C VAL A 180 14.77 -14.76 -8.40
N LEU A 181 14.01 -13.77 -7.91
CA LEU A 181 12.56 -13.71 -8.13
C LEU A 181 12.23 -13.67 -9.64
N MET A 182 12.93 -12.84 -10.42
CA MET A 182 12.71 -12.78 -11.87
C MET A 182 13.08 -14.08 -12.58
N LEU A 183 14.13 -14.78 -12.16
CA LEU A 183 14.47 -16.11 -12.67
C LEU A 183 13.38 -17.12 -12.34
N ALA A 184 12.83 -17.11 -11.14
CA ALA A 184 11.69 -17.96 -10.75
C ALA A 184 10.45 -17.66 -11.60
N VAL A 185 10.13 -16.40 -11.84
CA VAL A 185 9.03 -15.99 -12.73
C VAL A 185 9.29 -16.46 -14.15
N ARG A 186 10.53 -16.33 -14.66
CA ARG A 186 10.90 -16.81 -16.00
C ARG A 186 10.73 -18.33 -16.13
N TRP A 187 11.15 -19.08 -15.13
CA TRP A 187 10.94 -20.53 -15.10
C TRP A 187 9.45 -20.88 -15.09
N TRP A 188 8.65 -20.16 -14.31
CA TRP A 188 7.19 -20.37 -14.23
C TRP A 188 6.48 -20.05 -15.54
N VAL A 189 6.83 -18.93 -16.20
CA VAL A 189 6.16 -18.41 -17.40
C VAL A 189 6.56 -19.19 -18.64
N GLY A 190 7.82 -19.59 -18.75
CA GLY A 190 8.40 -20.22 -19.93
C GLY A 190 8.84 -19.21 -21.01
N THR A 191 8.97 -19.70 -22.24
CA THR A 191 9.43 -18.91 -23.40
C THR A 191 8.26 -18.33 -24.21
N GLY A 192 8.56 -17.35 -25.09
CA GLY A 192 7.59 -16.80 -26.05
C GLY A 192 6.63 -15.75 -25.49
N ARG A 193 6.90 -15.20 -24.30
CA ARG A 193 6.09 -14.13 -23.69
C ARG A 193 6.77 -12.78 -23.77
N THR A 194 5.96 -11.71 -23.89
CA THR A 194 6.43 -10.33 -23.76
C THR A 194 6.61 -9.97 -22.28
N TRP A 195 7.76 -9.42 -21.92
CA TRP A 195 8.14 -9.13 -20.54
C TRP A 195 7.91 -7.69 -20.13
N VAL A 196 7.86 -6.80 -21.11
CA VAL A 196 7.81 -5.35 -20.88
C VAL A 196 6.61 -4.76 -21.59
N ASP A 197 5.79 -4.03 -20.85
CA ASP A 197 4.78 -3.11 -21.36
C ASP A 197 5.18 -1.68 -20.96
N LYS A 198 5.10 -0.76 -21.91
CA LYS A 198 5.51 0.65 -21.70
C LYS A 198 4.74 1.32 -20.55
N ARG A 199 3.47 0.97 -20.35
CA ARG A 199 2.65 1.54 -19.27
C ARG A 199 3.16 1.11 -17.90
N TRP A 200 3.46 -0.19 -17.73
CA TRP A 200 4.05 -0.70 -16.50
C TRP A 200 5.43 -0.10 -16.23
N LEU A 201 6.25 0.06 -17.29
CA LEU A 201 7.57 0.68 -17.18
C LEU A 201 7.48 2.13 -16.67
N TRP A 202 6.69 2.98 -17.34
CA TRP A 202 6.53 4.37 -16.94
C TRP A 202 5.85 4.51 -15.57
N GLY A 203 4.87 3.64 -15.27
CA GLY A 203 4.26 3.58 -13.95
C GLY A 203 5.27 3.25 -12.86
N ALA A 204 6.15 2.25 -13.08
CA ALA A 204 7.20 1.87 -12.14
C ALA A 204 8.20 3.01 -11.88
N VAL A 205 8.69 3.67 -12.94
CA VAL A 205 9.62 4.81 -12.82
C VAL A 205 8.97 5.98 -12.08
N ALA A 206 7.76 6.37 -12.48
CA ALA A 206 7.04 7.47 -11.83
C ALA A 206 6.78 7.19 -10.34
N LEU A 207 6.34 5.98 -10.01
CA LEU A 207 6.08 5.59 -8.62
C LEU A 207 7.38 5.49 -7.81
N ALA A 208 8.50 5.04 -8.39
CA ALA A 208 9.79 5.00 -7.70
C ALA A 208 10.27 6.41 -7.34
N VAL A 209 10.18 7.35 -8.29
CA VAL A 209 10.52 8.76 -8.03
C VAL A 209 9.64 9.36 -6.95
N LEU A 210 8.32 9.18 -7.05
CA LEU A 210 7.36 9.70 -6.07
C LEU A 210 7.51 9.06 -4.69
N ALA A 211 7.81 7.76 -4.61
CA ALA A 211 8.10 7.07 -3.35
C ALA A 211 9.39 7.60 -2.71
N THR A 212 10.42 7.90 -3.51
CA THR A 212 11.66 8.53 -3.02
C THR A 212 11.41 9.96 -2.53
N LEU A 213 10.62 10.75 -3.25
CA LEU A 213 10.21 12.08 -2.80
C LEU A 213 9.41 12.01 -1.51
N ASN A 214 8.50 11.03 -1.38
CA ASN A 214 7.78 10.80 -0.12
C ASN A 214 8.75 10.49 1.02
N LEU A 215 9.73 9.61 0.82
CA LEU A 215 10.73 9.28 1.84
C LEU A 215 11.47 10.54 2.30
N LEU A 216 11.97 11.34 1.38
CA LEU A 216 12.73 12.56 1.68
C LEU A 216 11.89 13.63 2.40
N LEU A 217 10.65 13.84 1.92
CA LEU A 217 9.76 14.86 2.48
C LEU A 217 9.13 14.42 3.79
N ALA A 218 8.74 13.15 3.90
CA ALA A 218 8.05 12.64 5.07
C ALA A 218 8.99 12.14 6.17
N GLY A 219 10.27 11.88 5.87
CA GLY A 219 11.19 11.20 6.76
C GLY A 219 10.89 9.70 6.93
N GLN A 220 9.84 9.21 6.26
CA GLN A 220 9.39 7.81 6.32
C GLN A 220 8.97 7.32 4.93
N PRO A 221 9.09 6.01 4.64
CA PRO A 221 8.70 5.48 3.35
C PRO A 221 7.18 5.54 3.13
N TRP A 222 6.77 5.39 1.88
CA TRP A 222 5.37 5.46 1.49
C TRP A 222 4.52 4.39 2.20
N GLY A 223 3.42 4.83 2.83
CA GLY A 223 2.43 3.99 3.48
C GLY A 223 1.01 4.37 3.05
N VAL A 224 0.06 3.47 3.25
CA VAL A 224 -1.38 3.68 2.96
C VAL A 224 -2.24 3.29 4.15
N VAL A 225 -1.93 2.16 4.75
CA VAL A 225 -2.78 1.48 5.75
C VAL A 225 -2.98 2.29 7.01
N TYR A 226 -1.91 2.95 7.49
CA TYR A 226 -1.93 3.68 8.75
C TYR A 226 -2.96 4.81 8.74
N GLY A 227 -2.97 5.66 7.71
CA GLY A 227 -3.91 6.78 7.61
C GLY A 227 -5.36 6.32 7.61
N LEU A 228 -5.68 5.23 6.89
CA LEU A 228 -7.04 4.67 6.88
C LEU A 228 -7.46 4.18 8.26
N GLY A 229 -6.57 3.42 8.96
CA GLY A 229 -6.82 2.96 10.32
C GLY A 229 -6.95 4.12 11.32
N LEU A 230 -6.15 5.18 11.16
CA LEU A 230 -6.23 6.38 11.97
C LEU A 230 -7.58 7.10 11.83
N TRP A 231 -8.16 7.14 10.62
CA TRP A 231 -9.49 7.74 10.42
C TRP A 231 -10.55 6.99 11.25
N ALA A 232 -10.57 5.66 11.19
CA ALA A 232 -11.50 4.86 11.97
C ALA A 232 -11.24 4.98 13.47
N ALA A 233 -9.97 5.00 13.92
CA ALA A 233 -9.59 5.19 15.30
C ALA A 233 -10.09 6.53 15.86
N LYS A 234 -9.91 7.63 15.11
CA LYS A 234 -10.40 8.95 15.50
C LYS A 234 -11.92 8.99 15.64
N VAL A 235 -12.65 8.37 14.73
CA VAL A 235 -14.11 8.24 14.83
C VAL A 235 -14.49 7.46 16.09
N ALA A 236 -13.83 6.31 16.33
CA ALA A 236 -14.10 5.47 17.50
C ALA A 236 -13.83 6.20 18.82
N VAL A 237 -12.75 6.98 18.92
CA VAL A 237 -12.46 7.84 20.10
C VAL A 237 -13.49 8.95 20.23
N ALA A 238 -13.80 9.66 19.14
CA ALA A 238 -14.75 10.77 19.16
C ALA A 238 -16.18 10.34 19.55
N THR A 239 -16.57 9.11 19.21
CA THR A 239 -17.87 8.54 19.59
C THR A 239 -17.88 7.88 20.99
N GLY A 240 -16.72 7.85 21.68
CA GLY A 240 -16.60 7.17 22.99
C GLY A 240 -16.67 5.66 22.91
N SER A 241 -16.59 5.05 21.70
CA SER A 241 -16.66 3.59 21.52
C SER A 241 -15.31 2.90 21.71
N PHE A 242 -14.22 3.65 21.86
CA PHE A 242 -12.87 3.12 22.06
C PHE A 242 -12.05 4.03 22.98
N ASP A 243 -11.43 3.42 23.99
CA ASP A 243 -10.44 4.08 24.85
C ASP A 243 -9.02 3.69 24.35
N PRO A 244 -8.22 4.65 23.85
CA PRO A 244 -6.89 4.34 23.32
C PRO A 244 -5.89 3.91 24.41
N THR A 245 -6.15 4.18 25.70
CA THR A 245 -5.24 3.85 26.80
C THR A 245 -5.15 2.33 27.05
N VAL A 246 -6.18 1.57 26.67
CA VAL A 246 -6.21 0.10 26.83
C VAL A 246 -5.52 -0.65 25.68
N SER A 247 -5.05 0.05 24.64
CA SER A 247 -4.36 -0.55 23.50
C SER A 247 -2.88 -0.19 23.52
N ALA A 248 -1.99 -1.19 23.62
CA ALA A 248 -0.55 -0.94 23.60
C ALA A 248 -0.09 -0.26 22.31
N PHE A 249 -0.75 -0.51 21.17
CA PHE A 249 -0.49 0.19 19.92
C PHE A 249 -0.88 1.68 19.98
N TRP A 250 -2.11 1.99 20.41
CA TRP A 250 -2.62 3.36 20.39
C TRP A 250 -2.14 4.21 21.57
N SER A 251 -1.68 3.60 22.67
CA SER A 251 -1.05 4.28 23.80
C SER A 251 0.41 4.68 23.57
N GLN A 252 1.08 4.15 22.53
CA GLN A 252 2.42 4.62 22.16
C GLN A 252 2.40 6.12 21.88
N ALA A 253 3.39 6.86 22.39
CA ALA A 253 3.44 8.33 22.37
C ALA A 253 3.14 8.93 20.98
N GLY A 254 3.73 8.39 19.91
CA GLY A 254 3.51 8.86 18.54
C GLY A 254 2.07 8.63 18.04
N ASN A 255 1.46 7.49 18.36
CA ASN A 255 0.09 7.17 17.98
C ASN A 255 -0.93 7.93 18.80
N ALA A 256 -0.72 8.03 20.12
CA ALA A 256 -1.56 8.84 21.01
C ALA A 256 -1.59 10.32 20.60
N GLN A 257 -0.43 10.89 20.26
CA GLN A 257 -0.35 12.25 19.74
C GLN A 257 -1.15 12.42 18.44
N ARG A 258 -1.08 11.47 17.50
CA ARG A 258 -1.83 11.53 16.24
C ARG A 258 -3.34 11.43 16.42
N LEU A 259 -3.80 10.77 17.48
CA LEU A 259 -5.22 10.74 17.82
C LEU A 259 -5.77 12.11 18.25
N THR A 260 -4.96 12.92 18.92
CA THR A 260 -5.38 14.26 19.41
C THR A 260 -5.18 15.37 18.37
N GLN A 261 -4.17 15.25 17.50
CA GLN A 261 -3.88 16.24 16.46
C GLN A 261 -4.90 16.20 15.31
N THR A 262 -4.93 17.25 14.47
CA THR A 262 -5.69 17.20 13.21
C THR A 262 -5.20 16.04 12.34
N VAL A 263 -6.11 15.38 11.64
CA VAL A 263 -5.83 14.28 10.73
C VAL A 263 -4.83 14.65 9.61
N PHE A 264 -4.75 15.93 9.27
CA PHE A 264 -3.85 16.47 8.25
C PHE A 264 -2.38 16.57 8.68
N MET A 265 -2.08 16.38 9.97
CA MET A 265 -0.71 16.22 10.44
C MET A 265 -0.13 14.83 10.09
N ASP A 266 -0.98 13.85 9.80
CA ASP A 266 -0.54 12.52 9.39
C ASP A 266 -0.18 12.48 7.90
N VAL A 267 1.07 12.14 7.62
CA VAL A 267 1.64 12.03 6.27
C VAL A 267 0.84 11.07 5.40
N THR A 268 0.48 9.90 5.97
CA THR A 268 -0.22 8.84 5.24
C THR A 268 -1.63 9.29 4.85
N THR A 269 -2.31 10.04 5.72
CA THR A 269 -3.61 10.64 5.43
C THR A 269 -3.53 11.60 4.25
N VAL A 270 -2.58 12.52 4.28
CA VAL A 270 -2.46 13.57 3.25
C VAL A 270 -2.09 12.96 1.90
N THR A 271 -1.17 11.99 1.86
CA THR A 271 -0.83 11.27 0.64
C THR A 271 -1.99 10.42 0.13
N ASN A 272 -2.78 9.78 1.01
CA ASN A 272 -3.98 9.03 0.62
C ASN A 272 -5.06 9.92 -0.02
N ILE A 273 -5.30 11.11 0.53
CA ILE A 273 -6.19 12.11 -0.07
C ILE A 273 -5.66 12.56 -1.43
N GLY A 274 -4.35 12.79 -1.53
CA GLY A 274 -3.68 13.07 -2.79
C GLY A 274 -3.89 11.98 -3.84
N ILE A 275 -3.72 10.70 -3.46
CA ILE A 275 -3.94 9.55 -4.35
C ILE A 275 -5.37 9.53 -4.90
N LEU A 276 -6.37 9.76 -4.04
CA LEU A 276 -7.77 9.88 -4.47
C LEU A 276 -7.94 11.03 -5.47
N GLY A 277 -7.37 12.20 -5.18
CA GLY A 277 -7.44 13.38 -6.04
C GLY A 277 -6.78 13.15 -7.41
N GLY A 278 -5.59 12.54 -7.44
CA GLY A 278 -4.88 12.21 -8.67
C GLY A 278 -5.60 11.17 -9.54
N ALA A 279 -6.20 10.16 -8.92
CA ALA A 279 -7.02 9.18 -9.62
C ALA A 279 -8.31 9.81 -10.18
N LEU A 280 -8.99 10.67 -9.42
CA LEU A 280 -10.12 11.47 -9.88
C LEU A 280 -9.75 12.35 -11.09
N TRP A 281 -8.55 12.93 -11.08
CA TRP A 281 -8.06 13.73 -12.23
C TRP A 281 -7.96 12.90 -13.50
N VAL A 282 -7.47 11.67 -13.39
CA VAL A 282 -7.40 10.74 -14.53
C VAL A 282 -8.79 10.30 -14.97
N SER A 283 -9.71 10.01 -14.03
CA SER A 283 -11.08 9.58 -14.33
C SER A 283 -11.93 10.66 -15.00
N ALA A 284 -11.60 11.93 -14.80
CA ALA A 284 -12.35 13.05 -15.39
C ALA A 284 -12.39 13.03 -16.95
N THR A 285 -11.53 12.23 -17.57
CA THR A 285 -11.45 12.06 -19.04
C THR A 285 -11.79 10.64 -19.50
N ALA A 286 -12.03 9.70 -18.58
CA ALA A 286 -12.36 8.31 -18.90
C ALA A 286 -13.87 8.07 -18.71
N SER A 287 -14.52 7.43 -19.68
CA SER A 287 -15.87 6.90 -19.48
C SER A 287 -15.78 5.66 -18.59
N SER A 288 -16.40 5.68 -17.42
CA SER A 288 -16.50 4.50 -16.58
C SER A 288 -17.68 3.63 -17.05
N SER A 289 -17.39 2.51 -17.66
CA SER A 289 -18.36 1.42 -17.79
C SER A 289 -18.17 0.50 -16.58
N GLY A 290 -18.89 0.78 -15.49
CA GLY A 290 -18.86 -0.08 -14.31
C GLY A 290 -19.58 -1.40 -14.59
N LYS A 291 -18.94 -2.55 -14.31
CA LYS A 291 -19.61 -3.84 -14.27
C LYS A 291 -20.64 -3.81 -13.13
N THR A 292 -21.89 -4.18 -13.41
CA THR A 292 -22.90 -4.35 -12.36
C THR A 292 -22.57 -5.62 -11.56
N LEU A 293 -22.46 -5.47 -10.24
CA LEU A 293 -22.20 -6.57 -9.33
C LEU A 293 -23.51 -7.09 -8.73
N THR A 294 -23.60 -8.40 -8.53
CA THR A 294 -24.70 -9.02 -7.79
C THR A 294 -24.62 -8.68 -6.30
N THR A 295 -25.73 -8.84 -5.57
CA THR A 295 -25.76 -8.65 -4.10
C THR A 295 -24.75 -9.55 -3.41
N GLN A 296 -24.58 -10.80 -3.88
CA GLN A 296 -23.57 -11.73 -3.34
C GLN A 296 -22.15 -11.23 -3.56
N GLN A 297 -21.83 -10.72 -4.74
CA GLN A 297 -20.50 -10.15 -5.03
C GLN A 297 -20.23 -8.91 -4.17
N TRP A 298 -21.25 -8.07 -3.95
CA TRP A 298 -21.14 -6.94 -3.03
C TRP A 298 -20.81 -7.41 -1.60
N ALA A 299 -21.59 -8.34 -1.05
CA ALA A 299 -21.38 -8.83 0.31
C ALA A 299 -19.99 -9.44 0.49
N ILE A 300 -19.56 -10.31 -0.44
CA ILE A 300 -18.25 -10.97 -0.40
C ILE A 300 -17.12 -9.96 -0.60
N GLY A 301 -17.26 -9.02 -1.53
CA GLY A 301 -16.25 -7.99 -1.77
C GLY A 301 -16.06 -7.04 -0.59
N LEU A 302 -17.16 -6.63 0.05
CA LEU A 302 -17.12 -5.79 1.25
C LEU A 302 -16.51 -6.54 2.45
N ALA A 303 -16.90 -7.81 2.69
CA ALA A 303 -16.29 -8.65 3.71
C ALA A 303 -14.80 -8.85 3.47
N ALA A 304 -14.39 -9.10 2.23
CA ALA A 304 -12.99 -9.20 1.84
C ALA A 304 -12.23 -7.87 2.10
N GLY A 305 -12.87 -6.73 1.86
CA GLY A 305 -12.30 -5.40 2.16
C GLY A 305 -12.03 -5.20 3.64
N PHE A 306 -12.96 -5.61 4.51
CA PHE A 306 -12.77 -5.56 5.96
C PHE A 306 -11.63 -6.46 6.42
N VAL A 307 -11.64 -7.73 6.00
CA VAL A 307 -10.58 -8.71 6.36
C VAL A 307 -9.23 -8.29 5.80
N MET A 308 -9.19 -7.69 4.61
CA MET A 308 -7.99 -7.12 4.02
C MET A 308 -7.42 -5.96 4.86
N GLY A 309 -8.28 -5.08 5.37
CA GLY A 309 -7.88 -4.02 6.30
C GLY A 309 -7.29 -4.58 7.59
N TYR A 310 -7.96 -5.54 8.20
CA TYR A 310 -7.50 -6.21 9.42
C TYR A 310 -6.15 -6.88 9.22
N SER A 311 -6.04 -7.74 8.22
CA SER A 311 -4.83 -8.49 7.93
C SER A 311 -3.65 -7.61 7.50
N SER A 312 -3.91 -6.45 6.90
CA SER A 312 -2.85 -5.49 6.57
C SER A 312 -2.13 -4.92 7.80
N ARG A 313 -2.82 -4.78 8.93
CA ARG A 313 -2.18 -4.36 10.19
C ARG A 313 -1.34 -5.47 10.79
N LEU A 314 -1.83 -6.70 10.76
CA LEU A 314 -1.08 -7.87 11.20
C LEU A 314 0.20 -8.09 10.38
N ALA A 315 0.15 -7.72 9.10
CA ALA A 315 1.26 -7.86 8.15
C ALA A 315 2.17 -6.62 8.06
N PHE A 316 2.02 -5.64 8.96
CA PHE A 316 2.76 -4.36 9.00
C PHE A 316 2.63 -3.52 7.73
N GLY A 317 1.63 -3.77 6.89
CA GLY A 317 1.32 -3.02 5.69
C GLY A 317 0.67 -3.85 4.59
N CYS A 318 0.35 -3.15 3.51
CA CYS A 318 -0.10 -3.74 2.25
C CYS A 318 1.07 -3.89 1.26
N ASN A 319 0.80 -4.13 -0.02
CA ASN A 319 1.84 -4.14 -1.06
C ASN A 319 2.71 -2.87 -1.08
N ILE A 320 2.23 -1.74 -0.60
CA ILE A 320 3.02 -0.52 -0.48
C ILE A 320 3.85 -0.55 0.82
N GLY A 321 3.20 -0.61 1.98
CA GLY A 321 3.89 -0.46 3.27
C GLY A 321 4.80 -1.64 3.62
N ALA A 322 4.33 -2.89 3.40
CA ALA A 322 5.11 -4.06 3.74
C ALA A 322 6.04 -4.50 2.59
N MET A 323 5.52 -4.69 1.37
CA MET A 323 6.35 -5.18 0.27
C MET A 323 7.25 -4.09 -0.30
N LEU A 324 6.69 -3.00 -0.87
CA LEU A 324 7.49 -1.97 -1.51
C LEU A 324 8.40 -1.26 -0.49
N SER A 325 7.83 -0.69 0.55
CA SER A 325 8.58 0.09 1.54
C SER A 325 9.47 -0.80 2.41
N GLY A 326 9.00 -1.99 2.83
CA GLY A 326 9.83 -2.96 3.56
C GLY A 326 11.04 -3.41 2.76
N ILE A 327 10.87 -3.87 1.52
CA ILE A 327 11.97 -4.35 0.68
C ILE A 327 12.91 -3.20 0.31
N SER A 328 12.37 -2.06 -0.15
CA SER A 328 13.21 -0.94 -0.61
C SER A 328 13.99 -0.26 0.49
N THR A 329 13.61 -0.44 1.75
CA THR A 329 14.35 0.07 2.91
C THR A 329 15.11 -1.02 3.67
N GLY A 330 15.24 -2.20 3.09
CA GLY A 330 16.10 -3.27 3.59
C GLY A 330 15.53 -4.05 4.78
N SER A 331 14.22 -4.17 4.91
CA SER A 331 13.61 -4.95 5.99
C SER A 331 13.31 -6.39 5.59
N LEU A 332 13.69 -7.34 6.45
CA LEU A 332 13.41 -8.77 6.24
C LEU A 332 11.90 -9.07 6.16
N HIS A 333 11.07 -8.33 6.92
CA HIS A 333 9.62 -8.59 6.91
C HIS A 333 8.99 -8.44 5.52
N GLY A 334 9.48 -7.50 4.70
CA GLY A 334 8.98 -7.33 3.33
C GLY A 334 9.26 -8.55 2.43
N TRP A 335 10.43 -9.18 2.62
CA TRP A 335 10.80 -10.39 1.92
C TRP A 335 10.00 -11.62 2.37
N LEU A 336 9.65 -11.71 3.65
CA LEU A 336 8.75 -12.74 4.16
C LEU A 336 7.30 -12.52 3.70
N TRP A 337 6.87 -11.25 3.69
CA TRP A 337 5.54 -10.86 3.26
C TRP A 337 5.23 -11.29 1.81
N LEU A 338 6.20 -11.11 0.89
CA LEU A 338 6.01 -11.35 -0.53
C LEU A 338 5.56 -12.78 -0.88
N PRO A 339 6.29 -13.85 -0.49
CA PRO A 339 5.89 -15.23 -0.81
C PRO A 339 4.59 -15.64 -0.10
N LEU A 340 4.36 -15.17 1.12
CA LEU A 340 3.15 -15.49 1.88
C LEU A 340 1.91 -14.87 1.25
N ALA A 341 1.97 -13.59 0.88
CA ALA A 341 0.88 -12.92 0.19
C ALA A 341 0.68 -13.49 -1.23
N PHE A 342 1.74 -13.92 -1.91
CA PHE A 342 1.60 -14.62 -3.19
C PHE A 342 0.91 -15.98 -3.02
N ALA A 343 1.24 -16.75 -1.98
CA ALA A 343 0.54 -18.00 -1.67
C ALA A 343 -0.95 -17.77 -1.39
N GLY A 344 -1.29 -16.75 -0.60
CA GLY A 344 -2.67 -16.32 -0.40
C GLY A 344 -3.38 -15.92 -1.69
N THR A 345 -2.66 -15.22 -2.59
CA THR A 345 -3.17 -14.83 -3.90
C THR A 345 -3.55 -16.03 -4.77
N LEU A 346 -2.79 -17.14 -4.74
CA LEU A 346 -3.14 -18.35 -5.48
C LEU A 346 -4.53 -18.88 -5.11
N ILE A 347 -4.88 -18.81 -3.84
CA ILE A 347 -6.21 -19.20 -3.35
C ILE A 347 -7.23 -18.10 -3.69
N GLY A 348 -6.90 -16.84 -3.45
CA GLY A 348 -7.78 -15.70 -3.69
C GLY A 348 -8.25 -15.61 -5.15
N VAL A 349 -7.38 -15.92 -6.12
CA VAL A 349 -7.73 -15.98 -7.55
C VAL A 349 -8.75 -17.10 -7.82
N ARG A 350 -8.63 -18.27 -7.17
CA ARG A 350 -9.61 -19.36 -7.31
C ARG A 350 -10.97 -18.97 -6.74
N VAL A 351 -10.98 -18.37 -5.55
CA VAL A 351 -12.19 -17.85 -4.89
C VAL A 351 -12.85 -16.79 -5.76
N ARG A 352 -12.07 -15.83 -6.28
CA ARG A 352 -12.57 -14.79 -7.21
C ARG A 352 -13.26 -15.39 -8.42
N ARG A 353 -12.69 -16.40 -9.05
CA ARG A 353 -13.30 -17.10 -10.19
C ARG A 353 -14.60 -17.81 -9.82
N HIS A 354 -14.64 -18.45 -8.67
CA HIS A 354 -15.84 -19.14 -8.18
C HIS A 354 -17.02 -18.20 -8.05
N PHE A 355 -16.80 -16.97 -7.55
CA PHE A 355 -17.84 -15.94 -7.42
C PHE A 355 -17.97 -15.01 -8.62
N GLN A 356 -17.27 -15.26 -9.72
CA GLN A 356 -17.36 -14.57 -11.02
C GLN A 356 -17.12 -13.04 -10.96
N PHE A 357 -16.20 -12.59 -10.13
CA PHE A 357 -15.79 -11.18 -10.05
C PHE A 357 -15.12 -10.66 -11.34
#